data_1ed20b0145b069be8a4482ee32ecddd9
#
_entry.id   1ed20b0145b069be8a4482ee32ecddd9
#
_cell.length_a   1.000
_cell.length_b   1.000
_cell.length_c   1.000
_cell.angle_alpha   90.00
_cell.angle_beta   90.00
_cell.angle_gamma   90.00
#
_symmetry.space_group_name_H-M   'P 1'
#
loop_
_entity.id
_entity.type
_entity.pdbx_description
1 polymer ?
#
loop_
_entity_poly.entity_id
_entity_poly.type
_entity_poly.pdbx_seq_one_letter_code
_entity_poly.pdbx_strand_id
1 'polypeptide(L)'
;MKRLWVMSFSLVAACGGDEDSTTTTTPMPSTTGMSFFVTSATSVTGNLGGLAGADATCQRLAAAVGEGARTWRAYLSVERDAANGNQPTNARDRIGAGPWRNANKVVVANNLTELHARSGDAAIFIDERGQRINGQWTGSPSPVEHDALTGSNADGTLMTGQTCSDWTSASTTLTAQVGHSDGMGPGQSTVGALASWNSAHMNQNCSNTAPRGGAGRFYCFAR
;
A
#
# COMPACT_ATOMS: atom_id res chain seq x y z
N MET A 1 32.00 84.90 24.42
CA MET A 1 30.83 84.37 25.06
C MET A 1 30.64 82.93 24.54
N LYS A 2 31.08 81.92 25.31
CA LYS A 2 31.05 80.51 24.92
C LYS A 2 29.81 79.88 25.59
N ARG A 3 28.93 79.37 24.81
CA ARG A 3 27.75 78.60 25.33
C ARG A 3 28.12 77.12 25.37
N LEU A 4 28.08 76.54 26.56
CA LEU A 4 28.20 75.12 26.86
C LEU A 4 26.88 74.44 26.52
N TRP A 5 26.94 73.34 25.70
CA TRP A 5 25.80 72.42 25.49
C TRP A 5 26.03 71.18 26.34
N VAL A 6 25.13 70.94 27.20
CA VAL A 6 25.07 69.69 28.01
C VAL A 6 24.28 68.67 27.20
N MET A 7 24.95 67.58 26.83
CA MET A 7 24.26 66.41 26.24
C MET A 7 23.78 65.47 27.37
N SER A 8 22.47 65.33 27.41
CA SER A 8 21.82 64.32 28.29
C SER A 8 21.80 62.97 27.58
N PHE A 9 22.44 61.93 28.16
CA PHE A 9 22.38 60.56 27.70
C PHE A 9 21.16 59.87 28.35
N SER A 10 20.13 59.52 27.56
CA SER A 10 19.06 58.65 27.98
C SER A 10 19.46 57.16 27.75
N LEU A 11 19.55 56.40 28.84
CA LEU A 11 19.67 54.96 28.78
C LEU A 11 18.33 54.36 28.32
N VAL A 12 18.31 53.70 27.17
CA VAL A 12 17.20 52.81 26.75
C VAL A 12 17.53 51.43 27.23
N ALA A 13 16.73 50.93 28.18
CA ALA A 13 16.75 49.52 28.60
C ALA A 13 16.08 48.68 27.49
N ALA A 14 16.85 47.80 26.84
CA ALA A 14 16.30 46.78 25.94
C ALA A 14 15.78 45.62 26.77
N CYS A 15 14.43 45.43 26.77
CA CYS A 15 13.83 44.18 27.19
C CYS A 15 14.14 43.11 26.12
N GLY A 16 14.96 42.12 26.47
CA GLY A 16 15.11 40.91 25.71
C GLY A 16 13.81 40.10 25.74
N GLY A 17 13.14 39.99 24.60
CA GLY A 17 12.07 39.02 24.42
C GLY A 17 12.72 37.68 24.11
N ASP A 18 12.55 36.71 24.99
CA ASP A 18 12.78 35.29 24.70
C ASP A 18 11.82 34.88 23.60
N GLU A 19 12.31 34.75 22.36
CA GLU A 19 11.59 34.04 21.31
C GLU A 19 11.60 32.54 21.64
N ASP A 20 10.50 32.06 22.23
CA ASP A 20 10.22 30.64 22.38
C ASP A 20 10.07 30.01 20.97
N SER A 21 11.19 29.50 20.48
CA SER A 21 11.25 28.79 19.20
C SER A 21 10.59 27.42 19.43
N THR A 22 9.25 27.38 19.33
CA THR A 22 8.52 26.10 19.26
C THR A 22 8.91 25.40 17.97
N THR A 23 9.98 24.60 18.06
CA THR A 23 10.34 23.61 17.04
C THR A 23 9.20 22.61 16.96
N THR A 24 8.32 22.79 15.97
CA THR A 24 7.32 21.78 15.62
C THR A 24 8.06 20.58 15.03
N THR A 25 8.49 19.68 15.92
CA THR A 25 9.01 18.37 15.51
C THR A 25 7.87 17.60 14.89
N THR A 26 7.82 17.53 13.56
CA THR A 26 6.96 16.57 12.85
C THR A 26 7.35 15.18 13.35
N PRO A 27 6.41 14.41 13.94
CA PRO A 27 6.74 13.07 14.43
C PRO A 27 7.27 12.23 13.26
N MET A 28 8.48 11.69 13.39
CA MET A 28 8.97 10.70 12.43
C MET A 28 8.01 9.51 12.42
N PRO A 29 7.65 8.99 11.22
CA PRO A 29 6.75 7.85 11.13
C PRO A 29 7.31 6.68 11.94
N SER A 30 6.48 6.13 12.83
CA SER A 30 6.86 5.02 13.70
C SER A 30 7.25 3.80 12.87
N THR A 31 8.47 3.32 13.01
CA THR A 31 8.95 2.08 12.37
C THR A 31 8.30 0.82 12.96
N THR A 32 7.51 0.96 14.04
CA THR A 32 6.85 -0.14 14.76
C THR A 32 5.36 -0.26 14.43
N GLY A 33 4.75 0.73 13.76
CA GLY A 33 3.35 0.73 13.35
C GLY A 33 3.05 -0.26 12.23
N MET A 34 1.75 -0.44 11.95
CA MET A 34 1.30 -1.17 10.75
C MET A 34 1.86 -0.49 9.51
N SER A 35 2.37 -1.28 8.58
CA SER A 35 2.90 -0.78 7.29
C SER A 35 2.52 -1.66 6.11
N PHE A 36 1.66 -2.65 6.33
CA PHE A 36 1.14 -3.55 5.31
C PHE A 36 -0.26 -4.05 5.71
N PHE A 37 -1.15 -4.16 4.73
CA PHE A 37 -2.42 -4.89 4.84
C PHE A 37 -2.96 -5.28 3.46
N VAL A 38 -3.90 -6.24 3.43
CA VAL A 38 -4.79 -6.53 2.30
C VAL A 38 -6.03 -5.67 2.46
N THR A 39 -6.56 -5.04 1.42
CA THR A 39 -7.74 -4.17 1.56
C THR A 39 -8.95 -4.95 2.09
N SER A 40 -9.64 -4.46 3.12
CA SER A 40 -10.96 -4.95 3.50
C SER A 40 -12.02 -4.53 2.47
N ALA A 41 -11.80 -3.41 1.80
CA ALA A 41 -12.65 -2.96 0.71
C ALA A 41 -12.49 -3.85 -0.51
N THR A 42 -13.61 -4.09 -1.20
CA THR A 42 -13.71 -4.88 -2.42
C THR A 42 -14.01 -3.98 -3.61
N SER A 43 -13.72 -4.45 -4.82
CA SER A 43 -14.13 -3.81 -6.07
C SER A 43 -14.74 -4.84 -7.01
N VAL A 44 -15.93 -4.58 -7.50
CA VAL A 44 -16.60 -5.46 -8.47
C VAL A 44 -15.80 -5.57 -9.77
N THR A 45 -15.09 -4.51 -10.16
CA THR A 45 -14.35 -4.43 -11.42
C THR A 45 -12.87 -4.14 -11.18
N GLY A 46 -12.05 -4.34 -12.23
CA GLY A 46 -10.65 -3.93 -12.27
C GLY A 46 -10.44 -2.42 -12.41
N ASN A 47 -11.51 -1.63 -12.54
CA ASN A 47 -11.43 -0.17 -12.53
C ASN A 47 -11.34 0.32 -11.07
N LEU A 48 -10.14 0.59 -10.63
CA LEU A 48 -9.85 1.12 -9.28
C LEU A 48 -9.67 2.65 -9.27
N GLY A 49 -9.89 3.31 -10.43
CA GLY A 49 -9.57 4.72 -10.63
C GLY A 49 -8.07 4.96 -10.85
N GLY A 50 -7.39 3.99 -11.45
CA GLY A 50 -5.94 4.00 -11.65
C GLY A 50 -5.15 3.87 -10.35
N LEU A 51 -3.84 4.14 -10.41
CA LEU A 51 -2.98 4.15 -9.21
C LEU A 51 -3.46 5.15 -8.16
N ALA A 52 -3.94 6.33 -8.59
CA ALA A 52 -4.40 7.36 -7.67
C ALA A 52 -5.62 6.92 -6.86
N GLY A 53 -6.60 6.27 -7.49
CA GLY A 53 -7.78 5.74 -6.81
C GLY A 53 -7.45 4.60 -5.86
N ALA A 54 -6.57 3.69 -6.28
CA ALA A 54 -6.08 2.61 -5.43
C ALA A 54 -5.29 3.13 -4.21
N ASP A 55 -4.38 4.09 -4.41
CA ASP A 55 -3.63 4.74 -3.34
C ASP A 55 -4.55 5.47 -2.35
N ALA A 56 -5.54 6.20 -2.85
CA ALA A 56 -6.54 6.87 -2.02
C ALA A 56 -7.34 5.85 -1.18
N THR A 57 -7.64 4.68 -1.73
CA THR A 57 -8.28 3.59 -0.98
C THR A 57 -7.37 3.07 0.13
N CYS A 58 -6.08 2.81 -0.14
CA CYS A 58 -5.11 2.44 0.88
C CYS A 58 -5.01 3.49 1.99
N GLN A 59 -4.89 4.76 1.63
CA GLN A 59 -4.80 5.87 2.58
C GLN A 59 -6.03 5.98 3.47
N ARG A 60 -7.23 5.85 2.88
CA ARG A 60 -8.51 5.92 3.60
C ARG A 60 -8.67 4.76 4.58
N LEU A 61 -8.35 3.52 4.15
CA LEU A 61 -8.45 2.33 5.01
C LEU A 61 -7.47 2.41 6.18
N ALA A 62 -6.22 2.82 5.93
CA ALA A 62 -5.23 3.03 6.99
C ALA A 62 -5.67 4.13 7.97
N ALA A 63 -6.22 5.24 7.48
CA ALA A 63 -6.72 6.32 8.33
C ALA A 63 -7.88 5.87 9.22
N ALA A 64 -8.75 4.98 8.74
CA ALA A 64 -9.88 4.44 9.50
C ALA A 64 -9.47 3.62 10.74
N VAL A 65 -8.22 3.14 10.77
CA VAL A 65 -7.65 2.39 11.91
C VAL A 65 -6.53 3.15 12.63
N GLY A 66 -6.43 4.47 12.41
CA GLY A 66 -5.46 5.33 13.10
C GLY A 66 -4.05 5.36 12.50
N GLU A 67 -3.81 4.71 11.37
CA GLU A 67 -2.50 4.64 10.70
C GLU A 67 -2.39 5.61 9.50
N GLY A 68 -3.26 6.64 9.45
CA GLY A 68 -3.33 7.60 8.34
C GLY A 68 -2.20 8.62 8.27
N ALA A 69 -1.35 8.73 9.28
CA ALA A 69 -0.22 9.69 9.29
C ALA A 69 0.88 9.35 8.27
N ARG A 70 0.93 8.12 7.79
CA ARG A 70 1.90 7.64 6.79
C ARG A 70 1.32 7.76 5.38
N THR A 71 2.18 7.84 4.39
CA THR A 71 1.77 7.76 2.98
C THR A 71 1.58 6.30 2.60
N TRP A 72 0.39 5.95 2.14
CA TRP A 72 0.05 4.59 1.73
C TRP A 72 -0.02 4.45 0.22
N ARG A 73 0.48 3.34 -0.29
CA ARG A 73 0.53 3.00 -1.71
C ARG A 73 -0.01 1.61 -1.96
N ALA A 74 -0.80 1.47 -3.03
CA ALA A 74 -1.22 0.18 -3.53
C ALA A 74 -0.05 -0.54 -4.21
N TYR A 75 0.10 -1.83 -3.97
CA TYR A 75 1.05 -2.70 -4.67
C TYR A 75 0.46 -3.10 -6.03
N LEU A 76 0.57 -2.22 -6.98
CA LEU A 76 0.03 -2.38 -8.33
C LEU A 76 1.07 -1.94 -9.35
N SER A 77 1.34 -2.77 -10.36
CA SER A 77 2.11 -2.37 -11.54
C SER A 77 1.22 -1.71 -12.57
N VAL A 78 1.77 -0.80 -13.35
CA VAL A 78 1.09 -0.13 -14.48
C VAL A 78 2.03 -0.02 -15.68
N GLU A 79 1.46 0.04 -16.87
CA GLU A 79 2.19 0.22 -18.13
C GLU A 79 2.51 1.68 -18.40
N ARG A 80 1.65 2.59 -17.89
CA ARG A 80 1.80 4.04 -18.03
C ARG A 80 1.49 4.73 -16.71
N ASP A 81 2.52 5.29 -16.11
CA ASP A 81 2.39 6.09 -14.88
C ASP A 81 2.65 7.55 -15.19
N ALA A 82 1.61 8.39 -15.06
CA ALA A 82 1.74 9.82 -15.29
C ALA A 82 2.77 10.47 -14.34
N ALA A 83 2.93 9.95 -13.13
CA ALA A 83 3.94 10.42 -12.18
C ALA A 83 5.36 10.00 -12.57
N ASN A 84 5.51 9.02 -13.47
CA ASN A 84 6.78 8.54 -14.01
C ASN A 84 6.95 8.90 -15.51
N GLY A 85 6.43 10.03 -15.93
CA GLY A 85 6.54 10.48 -17.32
C GLY A 85 5.86 9.55 -18.35
N ASN A 86 4.79 8.89 -17.97
CA ASN A 86 4.07 7.87 -18.74
C ASN A 86 4.92 6.61 -19.07
N GLN A 87 5.98 6.36 -18.31
CA GLN A 87 6.75 5.11 -18.35
C GLN A 87 6.10 4.06 -17.44
N PRO A 88 6.40 2.77 -17.66
CA PRO A 88 5.97 1.72 -16.76
C PRO A 88 6.45 1.93 -15.32
N THR A 89 5.63 1.53 -14.36
CA THR A 89 6.01 1.49 -12.94
C THR A 89 5.73 0.10 -12.39
N ASN A 90 6.73 -0.51 -11.79
CA ASN A 90 6.60 -1.80 -11.13
C ASN A 90 6.01 -1.63 -9.73
N ALA A 91 5.19 -2.58 -9.28
CA ALA A 91 4.62 -2.56 -7.94
C ALA A 91 5.69 -2.53 -6.84
N ARG A 92 6.79 -3.29 -7.01
CA ARG A 92 7.93 -3.33 -6.08
C ARG A 92 8.59 -1.97 -5.84
N ASP A 93 8.60 -1.10 -6.83
CA ASP A 93 9.27 0.21 -6.76
C ASP A 93 8.43 1.26 -6.04
N ARG A 94 7.15 0.95 -5.75
CA ARG A 94 6.20 1.84 -5.12
C ARG A 94 6.16 1.76 -3.59
N ILE A 95 6.69 0.69 -3.00
CA ILE A 95 6.42 0.30 -1.61
C ILE A 95 7.58 0.55 -0.63
N GLY A 96 8.70 1.08 -1.08
CA GLY A 96 9.89 1.31 -0.23
C GLY A 96 10.72 0.05 -0.01
N ALA A 97 11.50 0.04 1.06
CA ALA A 97 12.52 -1.00 1.32
C ALA A 97 12.17 -1.97 2.48
N GLY A 98 11.11 -1.69 3.24
CA GLY A 98 10.78 -2.46 4.46
C GLY A 98 11.49 -1.91 5.72
N PRO A 99 11.40 -2.59 6.87
CA PRO A 99 10.54 -3.76 7.10
C PRO A 99 9.05 -3.40 7.11
N TRP A 100 8.20 -4.35 6.69
CA TRP A 100 6.76 -4.18 6.73
C TRP A 100 6.12 -5.04 7.81
N ARG A 101 5.09 -4.49 8.46
CA ARG A 101 4.33 -5.14 9.53
C ARG A 101 2.85 -5.07 9.25
N ASN A 102 2.13 -6.14 9.50
CA ASN A 102 0.67 -6.19 9.37
C ASN A 102 -0.04 -5.49 10.55
N ALA A 103 -1.37 -5.52 10.55
CA ALA A 103 -2.20 -4.90 11.60
C ALA A 103 -1.90 -5.44 13.01
N ASN A 104 -1.48 -6.70 13.12
CA ASN A 104 -1.07 -7.32 14.39
C ASN A 104 0.40 -7.07 14.74
N LYS A 105 1.09 -6.15 14.04
CA LYS A 105 2.52 -5.80 14.23
C LYS A 105 3.50 -6.95 13.90
N VAL A 106 3.02 -8.04 13.31
CA VAL A 106 3.85 -9.14 12.85
C VAL A 106 4.62 -8.73 11.60
N VAL A 107 5.91 -9.06 11.54
CA VAL A 107 6.74 -8.77 10.37
C VAL A 107 6.26 -9.60 9.18
N VAL A 108 5.90 -8.90 8.10
CA VAL A 108 5.56 -9.50 6.82
C VAL A 108 6.85 -9.85 6.05
N ALA A 109 7.77 -8.90 5.95
CA ALA A 109 9.11 -9.09 5.38
C ALA A 109 10.03 -7.96 5.86
N ASN A 110 11.33 -8.23 5.92
CA ASN A 110 12.32 -7.23 6.31
C ASN A 110 12.81 -6.37 5.14
N ASN A 111 12.69 -6.87 3.91
CA ASN A 111 13.15 -6.20 2.69
C ASN A 111 12.43 -6.76 1.45
N LEU A 112 12.69 -6.15 0.29
CA LEU A 112 12.08 -6.55 -0.99
C LEU A 112 12.43 -7.98 -1.41
N THR A 113 13.64 -8.44 -1.17
CA THR A 113 14.07 -9.80 -1.52
C THR A 113 13.28 -10.83 -0.73
N GLU A 114 13.17 -10.62 0.58
CA GLU A 114 12.42 -11.50 1.46
C GLU A 114 10.91 -11.47 1.15
N LEU A 115 10.35 -10.29 0.85
CA LEU A 115 8.96 -10.14 0.48
C LEU A 115 8.61 -10.96 -0.78
N HIS A 116 9.43 -10.87 -1.83
CA HIS A 116 9.17 -11.55 -3.10
C HIS A 116 9.56 -13.03 -3.10
N ALA A 117 10.36 -13.47 -2.14
CA ALA A 117 10.70 -14.88 -1.96
C ALA A 117 9.67 -15.69 -1.15
N ARG A 118 8.72 -15.00 -0.48
CA ARG A 118 7.74 -15.68 0.38
C ARG A 118 6.49 -16.11 -0.36
N SER A 119 5.81 -17.12 0.19
CA SER A 119 4.44 -17.47 -0.17
C SER A 119 3.43 -16.58 0.54
N GLY A 120 2.18 -16.55 0.07
CA GLY A 120 1.05 -16.04 0.83
C GLY A 120 0.86 -16.82 2.13
N ASP A 121 0.15 -16.19 3.09
CA ASP A 121 -0.11 -16.78 4.40
C ASP A 121 -1.34 -16.09 5.02
N ALA A 122 -2.42 -16.84 5.22
CA ALA A 122 -3.68 -16.30 5.73
C ALA A 122 -3.57 -15.65 7.13
N ALA A 123 -2.55 -15.99 7.93
CA ALA A 123 -2.34 -15.39 9.24
C ALA A 123 -1.51 -14.09 9.18
N ILE A 124 -0.79 -13.88 8.09
CA ILE A 124 0.11 -12.73 7.88
C ILE A 124 -0.50 -11.70 6.94
N PHE A 125 -1.14 -12.14 5.83
CA PHE A 125 -1.77 -11.27 4.83
C PHE A 125 -3.22 -10.97 5.23
N ILE A 126 -3.38 -10.23 6.30
CA ILE A 126 -4.64 -9.83 6.92
C ILE A 126 -5.02 -8.41 6.49
N ASP A 127 -6.29 -8.04 6.71
CA ASP A 127 -6.76 -6.68 6.40
C ASP A 127 -6.26 -5.64 7.43
N GLU A 128 -6.58 -4.36 7.21
CA GLU A 128 -6.20 -3.26 8.08
C GLU A 128 -6.77 -3.35 9.50
N ARG A 129 -7.79 -4.19 9.71
CA ARG A 129 -8.43 -4.44 11.01
C ARG A 129 -7.91 -5.70 11.70
N GLY A 130 -6.95 -6.40 11.07
CA GLY A 130 -6.42 -7.65 11.58
C GLY A 130 -7.27 -8.88 11.27
N GLN A 131 -8.22 -8.80 10.34
CA GLN A 131 -9.07 -9.91 9.94
C GLN A 131 -8.44 -10.70 8.80
N ARG A 132 -8.58 -12.02 8.82
CA ARG A 132 -8.16 -12.88 7.72
C ARG A 132 -9.06 -12.66 6.51
N ILE A 133 -8.47 -12.72 5.33
CA ILE A 133 -9.22 -12.73 4.07
C ILE A 133 -9.78 -14.14 3.85
N ASN A 134 -11.04 -14.24 3.41
CA ASN A 134 -11.62 -15.51 3.05
C ASN A 134 -10.81 -16.17 1.92
N GLY A 135 -10.40 -17.42 2.11
CA GLY A 135 -9.51 -18.09 1.19
C GLY A 135 -9.70 -19.60 1.17
N GLN A 136 -8.63 -20.33 0.83
CA GLN A 136 -8.63 -21.80 0.80
C GLN A 136 -8.16 -22.42 2.13
N TRP A 137 -7.79 -21.62 3.14
CA TRP A 137 -7.36 -22.12 4.45
C TRP A 137 -8.49 -22.82 5.21
N THR A 138 -8.14 -23.81 6.05
CA THR A 138 -9.09 -24.66 6.77
C THR A 138 -10.03 -23.86 7.67
N GLY A 139 -11.34 -23.97 7.44
CA GLY A 139 -12.36 -23.23 8.19
C GLY A 139 -12.64 -21.83 7.68
N SER A 140 -12.09 -21.47 6.51
CA SER A 140 -12.40 -20.18 5.88
C SER A 140 -13.87 -20.07 5.50
N PRO A 141 -14.53 -18.93 5.74
CA PRO A 141 -15.86 -18.68 5.22
C PRO A 141 -15.90 -18.61 3.69
N SER A 142 -17.08 -18.87 3.11
CA SER A 142 -17.36 -18.60 1.71
C SER A 142 -17.98 -17.21 1.53
N PRO A 143 -17.81 -16.56 0.38
CA PRO A 143 -17.02 -17.00 -0.78
C PRO A 143 -15.50 -16.84 -0.56
N VAL A 144 -14.70 -17.52 -1.40
CA VAL A 144 -13.25 -17.29 -1.48
C VAL A 144 -12.99 -15.91 -2.11
N GLU A 145 -12.11 -15.10 -1.48
CA GLU A 145 -11.80 -13.71 -1.86
C GLU A 145 -10.30 -13.41 -1.80
N HIS A 146 -9.46 -14.44 -1.81
CA HIS A 146 -8.02 -14.35 -1.55
C HIS A 146 -7.20 -13.82 -2.73
N ASP A 147 -7.77 -13.73 -3.93
CA ASP A 147 -7.11 -13.16 -5.09
C ASP A 147 -6.95 -11.66 -4.93
N ALA A 148 -5.72 -11.22 -4.77
CA ALA A 148 -5.38 -9.80 -4.72
C ALA A 148 -4.83 -9.34 -6.07
N LEU A 149 -5.39 -8.25 -6.61
CA LEU A 149 -4.93 -7.61 -7.83
C LEU A 149 -3.51 -7.06 -7.65
N THR A 150 -2.62 -7.31 -8.62
CA THR A 150 -1.22 -6.84 -8.55
C THR A 150 -0.67 -6.34 -9.90
N GLY A 151 -1.05 -6.98 -11.01
CA GLY A 151 -0.47 -6.71 -12.32
C GLY A 151 1.03 -7.04 -12.40
N SER A 152 1.52 -7.93 -11.57
CA SER A 152 2.96 -8.12 -11.36
C SER A 152 3.41 -9.56 -11.57
N ASN A 153 4.64 -9.72 -12.04
CA ASN A 153 5.41 -10.96 -11.95
C ASN A 153 5.75 -11.27 -10.48
N ALA A 154 6.21 -12.47 -10.21
CA ALA A 154 6.54 -12.92 -8.85
C ALA A 154 7.63 -12.06 -8.18
N ASP A 155 8.54 -11.47 -8.95
CA ASP A 155 9.56 -10.55 -8.45
C ASP A 155 9.08 -9.10 -8.25
N GLY A 156 7.79 -8.83 -8.51
CA GLY A 156 7.16 -7.52 -8.36
C GLY A 156 7.35 -6.57 -9.54
N THR A 157 7.94 -7.04 -10.65
CA THR A 157 8.00 -6.27 -11.90
C THR A 157 6.66 -6.32 -12.64
N LEU A 158 6.41 -5.38 -13.56
CA LEU A 158 5.21 -5.32 -14.37
C LEU A 158 4.99 -6.61 -15.17
N MET A 159 3.78 -7.15 -15.10
CA MET A 159 3.30 -8.15 -16.06
C MET A 159 2.48 -7.45 -17.14
N THR A 160 3.10 -7.21 -18.30
CA THR A 160 2.50 -6.46 -19.42
C THR A 160 1.18 -7.08 -19.88
N GLY A 161 0.17 -6.24 -20.12
CA GLY A 161 -1.17 -6.63 -20.54
C GLY A 161 -2.06 -7.17 -19.41
N GLN A 162 -1.57 -7.22 -18.17
CA GLN A 162 -2.27 -7.80 -17.03
C GLN A 162 -2.58 -6.78 -15.92
N THR A 163 -2.99 -5.58 -16.30
CA THR A 163 -3.23 -4.44 -15.41
C THR A 163 -4.65 -3.87 -15.48
N CYS A 164 -5.60 -4.55 -16.16
CA CYS A 164 -6.91 -3.96 -16.47
C CYS A 164 -6.79 -2.54 -17.04
N SER A 165 -5.88 -2.32 -18.02
CA SER A 165 -5.57 -1.00 -18.58
C SER A 165 -5.21 0.01 -17.48
N ASP A 166 -4.15 -0.29 -16.74
CA ASP A 166 -3.65 0.55 -15.65
C ASP A 166 -4.70 0.86 -14.57
N TRP A 167 -5.53 -0.15 -14.27
CA TRP A 167 -6.59 -0.10 -13.24
C TRP A 167 -7.69 0.92 -13.53
N THR A 168 -7.95 1.17 -14.83
CA THR A 168 -9.00 2.11 -15.27
C THR A 168 -10.12 1.42 -16.04
N SER A 169 -10.06 0.09 -16.26
CA SER A 169 -10.97 -0.62 -17.14
C SER A 169 -11.87 -1.62 -16.39
N ALA A 170 -13.13 -1.66 -16.81
CA ALA A 170 -14.11 -2.69 -16.50
C ALA A 170 -14.43 -3.57 -17.73
N SER A 171 -13.44 -3.81 -18.60
CA SER A 171 -13.61 -4.58 -19.84
C SER A 171 -13.83 -6.06 -19.56
N THR A 172 -14.67 -6.70 -20.39
CA THR A 172 -14.87 -8.16 -20.40
C THR A 172 -13.76 -8.92 -21.12
N THR A 173 -12.85 -8.22 -21.83
CA THR A 173 -11.77 -8.82 -22.62
C THR A 173 -10.38 -8.62 -22.05
N LEU A 174 -10.21 -7.67 -21.12
CA LEU A 174 -8.95 -7.43 -20.43
C LEU A 174 -8.89 -8.24 -19.13
N THR A 175 -7.68 -8.54 -18.69
CA THR A 175 -7.38 -9.31 -17.47
C THR A 175 -6.37 -8.59 -16.60
N ALA A 176 -6.22 -9.07 -15.37
CA ALA A 176 -5.19 -8.65 -14.44
C ALA A 176 -4.50 -9.85 -13.81
N GLN A 177 -3.20 -9.73 -13.53
CA GLN A 177 -2.50 -10.68 -12.69
C GLN A 177 -2.96 -10.51 -11.24
N VAL A 178 -3.18 -11.65 -10.56
CA VAL A 178 -3.54 -11.72 -9.14
C VAL A 178 -2.56 -12.63 -8.38
N GLY A 179 -2.48 -12.43 -7.08
CA GLY A 179 -1.79 -13.32 -6.16
C GLY A 179 -2.74 -13.84 -5.09
N HIS A 180 -2.40 -14.99 -4.50
CA HIS A 180 -3.18 -15.59 -3.41
C HIS A 180 -2.68 -15.10 -2.05
N SER A 181 -3.46 -14.30 -1.35
CA SER A 181 -3.07 -13.75 -0.05
C SER A 181 -2.82 -14.83 1.00
N ASP A 182 -3.48 -15.97 0.90
CA ASP A 182 -3.28 -17.13 1.76
C ASP A 182 -2.22 -18.14 1.25
N GLY A 183 -1.69 -17.94 0.02
CA GLY A 183 -0.71 -18.83 -0.60
C GLY A 183 -1.26 -20.19 -0.98
N MET A 184 -2.55 -20.33 -1.19
CA MET A 184 -3.23 -21.59 -1.47
C MET A 184 -4.12 -21.46 -2.71
N GLY A 185 -4.05 -22.43 -3.59
CA GLY A 185 -4.99 -22.64 -4.68
C GLY A 185 -6.12 -23.61 -4.31
N PRO A 186 -6.94 -24.01 -5.29
CA PRO A 186 -8.04 -24.95 -5.08
C PRO A 186 -7.59 -26.23 -4.35
N GLY A 187 -8.39 -26.67 -3.38
CA GLY A 187 -8.06 -27.83 -2.55
C GLY A 187 -6.85 -27.61 -1.63
N GLN A 188 -6.55 -26.36 -1.27
CA GLN A 188 -5.40 -25.97 -0.44
C GLN A 188 -4.04 -26.27 -1.08
N SER A 189 -3.98 -26.35 -2.40
CA SER A 189 -2.74 -26.58 -3.13
C SER A 189 -1.77 -25.40 -2.98
N THR A 190 -0.52 -25.70 -2.58
CA THR A 190 0.59 -24.74 -2.48
C THR A 190 1.63 -24.94 -3.57
N VAL A 191 1.26 -25.65 -4.66
CA VAL A 191 2.21 -26.03 -5.72
C VAL A 191 2.43 -24.89 -6.70
N GLY A 192 3.70 -24.59 -6.96
CA GLY A 192 4.13 -23.61 -7.97
C GLY A 192 3.58 -22.21 -7.74
N ALA A 193 3.05 -21.59 -8.78
CA ALA A 193 2.53 -20.23 -8.74
C ALA A 193 1.34 -20.06 -7.77
N LEU A 194 0.61 -21.13 -7.43
CA LEU A 194 -0.52 -21.05 -6.50
C LEU A 194 -0.13 -20.61 -5.08
N ALA A 195 1.14 -20.80 -4.70
CA ALA A 195 1.67 -20.29 -3.43
C ALA A 195 2.05 -18.78 -3.47
N SER A 196 2.10 -18.18 -4.65
CA SER A 196 2.56 -16.80 -4.80
C SER A 196 1.52 -15.79 -4.27
N TRP A 197 1.94 -14.94 -3.34
CA TRP A 197 1.08 -13.89 -2.81
C TRP A 197 0.77 -12.79 -3.84
N ASN A 198 1.64 -12.60 -4.86
CA ASN A 198 1.52 -11.49 -5.81
C ASN A 198 1.41 -11.91 -7.29
N SER A 199 1.62 -13.21 -7.63
CA SER A 199 1.62 -13.64 -9.02
C SER A 199 1.21 -15.10 -9.17
N ALA A 200 -0.05 -15.42 -8.84
CA ALA A 200 -0.59 -16.79 -8.90
C ALA A 200 -1.16 -17.12 -10.29
N HIS A 201 -2.07 -16.30 -10.80
CA HIS A 201 -2.74 -16.48 -12.10
C HIS A 201 -3.41 -15.18 -12.56
N MET A 202 -4.00 -15.19 -13.76
CA MET A 202 -4.86 -14.10 -14.23
C MET A 202 -6.28 -14.27 -13.69
N ASN A 203 -6.94 -13.15 -13.35
CA ASN A 203 -8.37 -13.16 -13.08
C ASN A 203 -9.17 -13.55 -14.36
N GLN A 204 -10.49 -13.69 -14.24
CA GLN A 204 -11.30 -14.02 -15.41
C GLN A 204 -11.39 -12.86 -16.41
N ASN A 205 -11.68 -11.66 -15.92
CA ASN A 205 -11.69 -10.42 -16.70
C ASN A 205 -11.81 -9.19 -15.76
N CYS A 206 -11.70 -8.00 -16.34
CA CYS A 206 -11.75 -6.75 -15.57
C CYS A 206 -13.18 -6.26 -15.29
N SER A 207 -14.22 -6.85 -15.88
CA SER A 207 -15.62 -6.44 -15.61
C SER A 207 -16.18 -7.09 -14.34
N ASN A 208 -15.60 -8.22 -13.92
CA ASN A 208 -16.00 -8.91 -12.70
C ASN A 208 -14.78 -9.59 -12.06
N THR A 209 -14.40 -9.12 -10.88
CA THR A 209 -13.24 -9.64 -10.14
C THR A 209 -13.54 -10.83 -9.25
N ALA A 210 -14.84 -11.18 -9.03
CA ALA A 210 -15.24 -12.24 -8.13
C ALA A 210 -14.95 -13.68 -8.63
N PRO A 211 -15.06 -14.00 -9.93
CA PRO A 211 -14.73 -15.34 -10.40
C PRO A 211 -13.30 -15.74 -10.07
N ARG A 212 -13.08 -17.06 -9.85
CA ARG A 212 -11.79 -17.70 -9.51
C ARG A 212 -11.23 -17.35 -8.13
N GLY A 213 -12.02 -16.76 -7.24
CA GLY A 213 -11.59 -16.47 -5.86
C GLY A 213 -11.23 -15.03 -5.60
N GLY A 214 -11.65 -14.12 -6.47
CA GLY A 214 -11.41 -12.69 -6.32
C GLY A 214 -12.55 -11.93 -5.63
N ALA A 215 -12.24 -10.70 -5.23
CA ALA A 215 -13.19 -9.69 -4.78
C ALA A 215 -12.67 -8.28 -5.10
N GLY A 216 -11.69 -8.16 -5.98
CA GLY A 216 -11.05 -6.89 -6.32
C GLY A 216 -10.25 -6.26 -5.16
N ARG A 217 -9.74 -7.10 -4.25
CA ARG A 217 -8.81 -6.71 -3.19
C ARG A 217 -7.42 -6.47 -3.77
N PHE A 218 -6.60 -5.70 -3.05
CA PHE A 218 -5.18 -5.48 -3.37
C PHE A 218 -4.40 -5.19 -2.09
N TYR A 219 -3.08 -5.17 -2.19
CA TYR A 219 -2.20 -4.92 -1.06
C TYR A 219 -1.87 -3.44 -0.91
N CYS A 220 -1.78 -2.98 0.32
CA CYS A 220 -1.40 -1.62 0.70
C CYS A 220 -0.12 -1.62 1.54
N PHE A 221 0.79 -0.73 1.21
CA PHE A 221 2.07 -0.57 1.91
C PHE A 221 2.27 0.89 2.33
N ALA A 222 2.72 1.11 3.55
CA ALA A 222 3.16 2.42 4.00
C ALA A 222 4.60 2.68 3.55
N ARG A 223 4.81 3.92 3.10
CA ARG A 223 6.11 4.41 2.63
C ARG A 223 6.69 5.47 3.60
#